data_b5ff7e0e2e6869129051bc50b8a9ddc4
#
_entry.id   b5ff7e0e2e6869129051bc50b8a9ddc4
#
_cell.length_a   1.000
_cell.length_b   1.000
_cell.length_c   1.000
_cell.angle_alpha   90.00
_cell.angle_beta   90.00
_cell.angle_gamma   90.00
#
_symmetry.space_group_name_H-M   'P 1'
#
loop_
_entity.id
_entity.type
_entity.pdbx_description
1 polymer ?
#
loop_
_entity_poly.entity_id
_entity_poly.type
_entity_poly.pdbx_seq_one_letter_code
_entity_poly.pdbx_strand_id
1 'polypeptide(L)'
;MHPMTKRSWQRLLVVSLLTLGWGPLAAQQATCSLPVDTTLAKRGESLFGSRACVGCHSIGKGKRVGPDLEGVTARRELDWLRRWIKNPTAMLVSDSLAKALLVQNNNVAMPSMRLTDDEVDALVHYIARESRKACVR
;
A
#
# COMPACT_ATOMS: atom_id res chain seq x y z
N MET A 1 83.47 12.26 2.31
CA MET A 1 82.45 13.28 2.57
C MET A 1 81.51 13.34 1.35
N HIS A 2 80.42 12.61 1.38
CA HIS A 2 79.38 12.72 0.37
C HIS A 2 78.02 12.76 1.06
N PRO A 3 77.16 13.72 0.75
CA PRO A 3 75.88 13.86 1.41
C PRO A 3 74.88 12.86 0.83
N MET A 4 74.29 12.14 1.73
CA MET A 4 73.18 11.22 1.42
C MET A 4 71.93 11.98 1.02
N THR A 5 71.46 11.69 -0.19
CA THR A 5 70.33 12.31 -0.85
C THR A 5 69.00 11.88 -0.16
N LYS A 6 68.26 12.88 0.27
CA LYS A 6 66.88 12.77 0.79
C LYS A 6 65.87 12.44 -0.36
N ARG A 7 65.89 11.24 -0.86
CA ARG A 7 64.96 10.85 -1.94
C ARG A 7 64.52 9.42 -1.80
N SER A 8 63.70 9.12 -0.87
CA SER A 8 63.04 7.79 -0.88
C SER A 8 61.77 7.64 -0.04
N TRP A 9 61.28 8.70 0.58
CA TRP A 9 60.15 8.55 1.49
C TRP A 9 58.80 9.13 1.00
N GLN A 10 58.68 9.43 -0.27
CA GLN A 10 57.50 10.07 -0.81
C GLN A 10 56.67 9.21 -1.77
N ARG A 11 56.72 7.89 -1.67
CA ARG A 11 55.91 7.04 -2.57
C ARG A 11 55.17 5.92 -1.84
N LEU A 12 54.58 6.19 -0.69
CA LEU A 12 53.56 5.34 -0.12
C LEU A 12 52.34 6.18 0.30
N LEU A 13 51.80 6.94 -0.62
CA LEU A 13 50.43 7.37 -0.54
C LEU A 13 49.58 6.16 -0.90
N VAL A 14 49.19 5.47 0.14
CA VAL A 14 48.11 4.46 0.07
C VAL A 14 46.86 5.22 -0.36
N VAL A 15 46.52 5.08 -1.62
CA VAL A 15 45.22 5.47 -2.15
C VAL A 15 44.23 4.48 -1.56
N SER A 16 43.73 4.78 -0.36
CA SER A 16 42.52 4.14 0.18
C SER A 16 41.34 4.55 -0.71
N LEU A 17 41.10 3.77 -1.74
CA LEU A 17 39.86 3.79 -2.48
C LEU A 17 38.75 3.46 -1.51
N LEU A 18 38.09 4.48 -0.99
CA LEU A 18 36.77 4.39 -0.39
C LEU A 18 35.82 3.90 -1.48
N THR A 19 35.69 2.59 -1.62
CA THR A 19 34.56 1.99 -2.32
C THR A 19 33.33 2.29 -1.47
N LEU A 20 32.71 3.44 -1.75
CA LEU A 20 31.31 3.66 -1.38
C LEU A 20 30.53 2.52 -2.02
N GLY A 21 30.27 1.50 -1.21
CA GLY A 21 29.35 0.42 -1.57
C GLY A 21 27.97 1.01 -1.81
N TRP A 22 27.67 1.27 -3.07
CA TRP A 22 26.29 1.36 -3.49
C TRP A 22 25.70 -0.05 -3.35
N GLY A 23 25.26 -0.36 -2.14
CA GLY A 23 24.38 -1.50 -1.96
C GLY A 23 23.19 -1.30 -2.89
N PRO A 24 22.72 -2.35 -3.59
CA PRO A 24 21.51 -2.22 -4.37
C PRO A 24 20.42 -1.70 -3.41
N LEU A 25 19.86 -0.52 -3.73
CA LEU A 25 18.55 -0.16 -3.19
C LEU A 25 17.66 -1.32 -3.66
N ALA A 26 17.44 -2.28 -2.76
CA ALA A 26 16.34 -3.22 -2.92
C ALA A 26 15.10 -2.32 -3.02
N ALA A 27 14.68 -2.06 -4.26
CA ALA A 27 13.40 -1.43 -4.50
C ALA A 27 12.42 -2.23 -3.67
N GLN A 28 11.85 -1.62 -2.65
CA GLN A 28 10.76 -2.19 -1.90
C GLN A 28 9.64 -2.37 -2.91
N GLN A 29 9.66 -3.55 -3.53
CA GLN A 29 8.54 -3.99 -4.35
C GLN A 29 7.36 -3.99 -3.40
N ALA A 30 6.49 -3.00 -3.55
CA ALA A 30 5.22 -2.96 -2.87
C ALA A 30 4.59 -4.34 -3.09
N THR A 31 4.53 -5.11 -2.01
CA THR A 31 4.11 -6.51 -2.08
C THR A 31 2.62 -6.55 -2.39
N CYS A 32 2.29 -6.56 -3.68
CA CYS A 32 0.96 -6.92 -4.17
C CYS A 32 0.62 -8.40 -3.91
N SER A 33 1.27 -9.01 -2.95
CA SER A 33 1.31 -10.45 -2.73
C SER A 33 0.41 -10.92 -1.59
N LEU A 34 -0.84 -10.43 -1.56
CA LEU A 34 -1.83 -11.18 -0.79
C LEU A 34 -2.19 -12.44 -1.57
N PRO A 35 -2.12 -13.63 -0.95
CA PRO A 35 -2.77 -14.80 -1.54
C PRO A 35 -4.27 -14.49 -1.63
N VAL A 36 -4.78 -14.33 -2.86
CA VAL A 36 -6.20 -14.10 -3.08
C VAL A 36 -6.90 -15.44 -3.19
N ASP A 37 -7.84 -15.70 -2.29
CA ASP A 37 -8.81 -16.76 -2.49
C ASP A 37 -9.78 -16.35 -3.61
N THR A 38 -9.79 -17.12 -4.69
CA THR A 38 -10.60 -16.81 -5.89
C THR A 38 -12.10 -17.00 -5.64
N THR A 39 -12.48 -17.91 -4.75
CA THR A 39 -13.88 -18.15 -4.36
C THR A 39 -14.42 -16.99 -3.56
N LEU A 40 -13.66 -16.55 -2.55
CA LEU A 40 -13.98 -15.36 -1.78
C LEU A 40 -14.03 -14.11 -2.66
N ALA A 41 -13.07 -13.96 -3.59
CA ALA A 41 -13.05 -12.84 -4.50
C ALA A 41 -14.27 -12.78 -5.44
N LYS A 42 -14.77 -13.91 -5.93
CA LYS A 42 -16.03 -13.97 -6.71
C LYS A 42 -17.24 -13.56 -5.86
N ARG A 43 -17.31 -14.05 -4.61
CA ARG A 43 -18.36 -13.64 -3.68
C ARG A 43 -18.28 -12.15 -3.39
N GLY A 44 -17.08 -11.62 -3.16
CA GLY A 44 -16.82 -10.20 -2.92
C GLY A 44 -17.24 -9.31 -4.10
N GLU A 45 -17.02 -9.76 -5.33
CA GLU A 45 -17.49 -9.07 -6.54
C GLU A 45 -19.02 -8.90 -6.55
N SER A 46 -19.73 -9.98 -6.26
CA SER A 46 -21.19 -9.95 -6.12
C SER A 46 -21.63 -9.00 -5.00
N LEU A 47 -20.96 -9.04 -3.85
CA LEU A 47 -21.24 -8.16 -2.71
C LEU A 47 -20.95 -6.69 -3.05
N PHE A 48 -19.87 -6.41 -3.76
CA PHE A 48 -19.49 -5.05 -4.15
C PHE A 48 -20.59 -4.36 -4.97
N GLY A 49 -21.25 -5.13 -5.85
CA GLY A 49 -22.44 -4.67 -6.57
C GLY A 49 -23.69 -4.57 -5.69
N SER A 50 -24.05 -5.68 -5.04
CA SER A 50 -25.34 -5.80 -4.31
C SER A 50 -25.41 -4.96 -3.04
N ARG A 51 -24.29 -4.65 -2.39
CA ARG A 51 -24.19 -3.75 -1.24
C ARG A 51 -23.95 -2.30 -1.63
N ALA A 52 -24.16 -1.95 -2.91
CA ALA A 52 -24.04 -0.61 -3.46
C ALA A 52 -22.65 0.06 -3.32
N CYS A 53 -21.58 -0.70 -3.06
CA CYS A 53 -20.21 -0.17 -2.97
C CYS A 53 -19.80 0.52 -4.27
N VAL A 54 -20.21 -0.04 -5.42
CA VAL A 54 -19.96 0.48 -6.77
C VAL A 54 -20.58 1.87 -7.00
N GLY A 55 -21.59 2.25 -6.22
CA GLY A 55 -22.20 3.59 -6.30
C GLY A 55 -21.24 4.70 -5.90
N CYS A 56 -20.40 4.42 -4.92
CA CYS A 56 -19.43 5.38 -4.37
C CYS A 56 -17.99 5.11 -4.78
N HIS A 57 -17.61 3.87 -5.05
CA HIS A 57 -16.23 3.48 -5.35
C HIS A 57 -16.08 2.91 -6.76
N SER A 58 -14.90 3.12 -7.33
CA SER A 58 -14.40 2.40 -8.49
C SER A 58 -13.11 1.65 -8.13
N ILE A 59 -12.67 0.77 -9.03
CA ILE A 59 -11.34 0.15 -8.95
C ILE A 59 -10.67 0.38 -10.31
N GLY A 60 -9.71 1.31 -10.36
CA GLY A 60 -8.98 1.67 -11.57
C GLY A 60 -9.75 2.49 -12.60
N LYS A 61 -10.85 3.16 -12.20
CA LYS A 61 -11.65 4.02 -13.09
C LYS A 61 -11.78 5.46 -12.57
N GLY A 62 -10.94 5.84 -11.63
CA GLY A 62 -10.89 7.17 -11.04
C GLY A 62 -11.87 7.37 -9.89
N LYS A 63 -11.69 8.51 -9.20
CA LYS A 63 -12.49 8.89 -8.04
C LYS A 63 -13.96 9.12 -8.42
N ARG A 64 -14.85 8.61 -7.56
CA ARG A 64 -16.30 8.91 -7.59
C ARG A 64 -16.67 9.74 -6.35
N VAL A 65 -17.78 9.41 -5.70
CA VAL A 65 -18.15 9.99 -4.39
C VAL A 65 -17.08 9.62 -3.35
N GLY A 66 -16.71 8.35 -3.29
CA GLY A 66 -15.57 7.86 -2.53
C GLY A 66 -14.30 7.73 -3.38
N PRO A 67 -13.17 7.40 -2.77
CA PRO A 67 -11.90 7.22 -3.48
C PRO A 67 -11.93 6.00 -4.42
N ASP A 68 -11.06 6.06 -5.44
CA ASP A 68 -10.73 4.88 -6.23
C ASP A 68 -9.95 3.88 -5.37
N LEU A 69 -10.32 2.62 -5.45
CA LEU A 69 -9.74 1.54 -4.65
C LEU A 69 -8.56 0.84 -5.34
N GLU A 70 -8.15 1.26 -6.54
CA GLU A 70 -7.00 0.69 -7.22
C GLU A 70 -5.75 0.78 -6.31
N GLY A 71 -5.04 -0.34 -6.13
CA GLY A 71 -3.84 -0.43 -5.31
C GLY A 71 -4.05 -0.15 -3.80
N VAL A 72 -5.28 -0.13 -3.31
CA VAL A 72 -5.54 0.17 -1.89
C VAL A 72 -4.89 -0.86 -0.96
N THR A 73 -4.83 -2.11 -1.35
CA THR A 73 -4.20 -3.20 -0.57
C THR A 73 -2.68 -3.12 -0.51
N ALA A 74 -2.05 -2.33 -1.38
CA ALA A 74 -0.62 -2.00 -1.28
C ALA A 74 -0.36 -0.77 -0.40
N ARG A 75 -1.39 0.06 -0.16
CA ARG A 75 -1.29 1.30 0.62
C ARG A 75 -1.86 1.20 2.03
N ARG A 76 -2.55 0.13 2.35
CA ARG A 76 -3.26 -0.06 3.64
C ARG A 76 -3.10 -1.48 4.13
N GLU A 77 -2.87 -1.60 5.42
CA GLU A 77 -2.88 -2.90 6.09
C GLU A 77 -4.25 -3.57 5.97
N LEU A 78 -4.25 -4.88 5.76
CA LEU A 78 -5.49 -5.62 5.54
C LEU A 78 -6.43 -5.59 6.74
N ASP A 79 -5.86 -5.71 7.94
CA ASP A 79 -6.66 -5.66 9.16
C ASP A 79 -7.27 -4.28 9.36
N TRP A 80 -6.58 -3.22 8.92
CA TRP A 80 -7.16 -1.89 8.88
C TRP A 80 -8.32 -1.82 7.89
N LEU A 81 -8.17 -2.38 6.69
CA LEU A 81 -9.24 -2.43 5.67
C LEU A 81 -10.46 -3.22 6.17
N ARG A 82 -10.23 -4.36 6.83
CA ARG A 82 -11.31 -5.15 7.43
C ARG A 82 -12.11 -4.34 8.45
N ARG A 83 -11.43 -3.71 9.40
CA ARG A 83 -12.08 -2.87 10.42
C ARG A 83 -12.82 -1.71 9.78
N TRP A 84 -12.21 -1.05 8.79
CA TRP A 84 -12.81 0.07 8.07
C TRP A 84 -14.10 -0.35 7.35
N ILE A 85 -14.07 -1.42 6.58
CA ILE A 85 -15.24 -1.94 5.85
C ILE A 85 -16.31 -2.41 6.81
N LYS A 86 -15.93 -3.02 7.92
CA LYS A 86 -16.86 -3.55 8.94
C LYS A 86 -17.61 -2.45 9.66
N ASN A 87 -16.91 -1.44 10.13
CA ASN A 87 -17.50 -0.36 10.93
C ASN A 87 -16.77 0.98 10.74
N PRO A 88 -17.02 1.67 9.62
CA PRO A 88 -16.39 2.96 9.34
C PRO A 88 -16.76 4.02 10.41
N THR A 89 -17.97 4.00 10.95
CA THR A 89 -18.40 4.97 11.97
C THR A 89 -17.55 4.88 13.23
N ALA A 90 -17.27 3.67 13.74
CA ALA A 90 -16.43 3.49 14.91
C ALA A 90 -14.98 3.95 14.63
N MET A 91 -14.47 3.68 13.45
CA MET A 91 -13.11 4.11 13.08
C MET A 91 -13.00 5.63 12.91
N LEU A 92 -14.03 6.31 12.45
CA LEU A 92 -14.05 7.79 12.41
C LEU A 92 -13.93 8.42 13.80
N VAL A 93 -14.31 7.71 14.87
CA VAL A 93 -14.15 8.20 16.24
C VAL A 93 -12.72 8.01 16.76
N SER A 94 -12.10 6.86 16.47
CA SER A 94 -10.88 6.40 17.15
C SER A 94 -9.61 6.40 16.29
N ASP A 95 -9.72 6.40 14.95
CA ASP A 95 -8.60 6.21 14.04
C ASP A 95 -8.25 7.52 13.31
N SER A 96 -6.98 7.95 13.42
CA SER A 96 -6.52 9.21 12.83
C SER A 96 -6.50 9.18 11.31
N LEU A 97 -6.18 8.01 10.71
CA LEU A 97 -6.18 7.83 9.26
C LEU A 97 -7.60 7.90 8.70
N ALA A 98 -8.57 7.28 9.38
CA ALA A 98 -9.97 7.36 9.01
C ALA A 98 -10.48 8.81 9.00
N LYS A 99 -10.13 9.59 10.02
CA LYS A 99 -10.45 11.03 10.11
C LYS A 99 -9.81 11.82 8.96
N ALA A 100 -8.53 11.55 8.66
CA ALA A 100 -7.85 12.21 7.54
C ALA A 100 -8.51 11.88 6.19
N LEU A 101 -8.92 10.63 5.97
CA LEU A 101 -9.63 10.20 4.76
C LEU A 101 -11.00 10.86 4.64
N LEU A 102 -11.71 11.09 5.75
CA LEU A 102 -12.98 11.82 5.74
C LEU A 102 -12.78 13.25 5.20
N VAL A 103 -11.78 13.96 5.73
CA VAL A 103 -11.45 15.32 5.26
C VAL A 103 -11.06 15.34 3.78
N GLN A 104 -10.21 14.39 3.34
CA GLN A 104 -9.79 14.26 1.95
C GLN A 104 -10.94 13.96 0.98
N ASN A 105 -12.05 13.42 1.49
CA ASN A 105 -13.25 13.11 0.72
C ASN A 105 -14.40 14.08 1.01
N ASN A 106 -14.07 15.36 1.25
CA ASN A 106 -15.04 16.46 1.42
C ASN A 106 -16.04 16.21 2.57
N ASN A 107 -15.61 15.55 3.63
CA ASN A 107 -16.41 15.14 4.78
C ASN A 107 -17.59 14.22 4.44
N VAL A 108 -17.52 13.54 3.30
CA VAL A 108 -18.49 12.49 2.96
C VAL A 108 -18.08 11.20 3.65
N ALA A 109 -18.83 10.81 4.67
CA ALA A 109 -18.58 9.59 5.41
C ALA A 109 -19.04 8.35 4.66
N MET A 110 -18.22 7.27 4.70
CA MET A 110 -18.64 5.96 4.23
C MET A 110 -19.73 5.41 5.17
N PRO A 111 -20.89 4.99 4.68
CA PRO A 111 -21.95 4.46 5.53
C PRO A 111 -21.60 3.05 6.05
N SER A 112 -22.11 2.71 7.24
CA SER A 112 -22.04 1.35 7.78
C SER A 112 -23.02 0.43 7.06
N MET A 113 -22.52 -0.60 6.40
CA MET A 113 -23.31 -1.55 5.59
C MET A 113 -23.79 -2.78 6.37
N ARG A 114 -23.51 -2.88 7.68
CA ARG A 114 -23.85 -4.02 8.57
C ARG A 114 -23.43 -5.37 8.00
N LEU A 115 -22.22 -5.44 7.49
CA LEU A 115 -21.64 -6.64 6.91
C LEU A 115 -21.25 -7.65 7.97
N THR A 116 -21.34 -8.94 7.67
CA THR A 116 -20.74 -10.01 8.47
C THR A 116 -19.23 -10.03 8.26
N ASP A 117 -18.48 -10.75 9.10
CA ASP A 117 -17.01 -10.86 8.93
C ASP A 117 -16.67 -11.60 7.63
N ASP A 118 -17.42 -12.64 7.29
CA ASP A 118 -17.25 -13.37 6.02
C ASP A 118 -17.53 -12.51 4.79
N GLU A 119 -18.49 -11.57 4.86
CA GLU A 119 -18.76 -10.61 3.79
C GLU A 119 -17.63 -9.60 3.64
N VAL A 120 -17.06 -9.16 4.77
CA VAL A 120 -15.90 -8.26 4.78
C VAL A 120 -14.68 -8.96 4.18
N ASP A 121 -14.39 -10.20 4.56
CA ASP A 121 -13.28 -10.97 3.99
C ASP A 121 -13.45 -11.19 2.49
N ALA A 122 -14.65 -11.53 2.05
CA ALA A 122 -14.94 -11.67 0.62
C ALA A 122 -14.67 -10.36 -0.15
N LEU A 123 -15.11 -9.21 0.39
CA LEU A 123 -14.86 -7.90 -0.20
C LEU A 123 -13.37 -7.55 -0.24
N VAL A 124 -12.62 -7.86 0.82
CA VAL A 124 -11.17 -7.64 0.86
C VAL A 124 -10.46 -8.48 -0.21
N HIS A 125 -10.84 -9.76 -0.38
CA HIS A 125 -10.28 -10.61 -1.42
C HIS A 125 -10.63 -10.13 -2.83
N TYR A 126 -11.84 -9.62 -3.05
CA TYR A 126 -12.22 -9.00 -4.33
C TYR A 126 -11.40 -7.75 -4.62
N ILE A 127 -11.34 -6.81 -3.69
CA ILE A 127 -10.58 -5.57 -3.83
C ILE A 127 -9.10 -5.89 -4.06
N ALA A 128 -8.53 -6.87 -3.34
CA ALA A 128 -7.14 -7.30 -3.53
C ALA A 128 -6.91 -7.89 -4.93
N ARG A 129 -7.83 -8.69 -5.45
CA ARG A 129 -7.77 -9.24 -6.81
C ARG A 129 -7.73 -8.14 -7.86
N GLU A 130 -8.64 -7.19 -7.76
CA GLU A 130 -8.72 -6.10 -8.73
C GLU A 130 -7.56 -5.11 -8.59
N SER A 131 -7.12 -4.83 -7.37
CA SER A 131 -5.97 -3.94 -7.10
C SER A 131 -4.64 -4.47 -7.64
N ARG A 132 -4.48 -5.79 -7.81
CA ARG A 132 -3.27 -6.39 -8.40
C ARG A 132 -3.04 -5.95 -9.84
N LYS A 133 -4.08 -5.64 -10.58
CA LYS A 133 -3.96 -5.17 -11.96
C LYS A 133 -3.13 -3.89 -12.06
N ALA A 134 -3.08 -3.08 -11.00
CA ALA A 134 -2.24 -1.89 -10.91
C ALA A 134 -0.75 -2.20 -10.68
N CYS A 135 -0.42 -3.36 -10.07
CA CYS A 135 0.94 -3.72 -9.73
C CYS A 135 1.73 -4.38 -10.87
N VAL A 136 1.04 -4.75 -11.94
CA VAL A 136 1.62 -5.44 -13.11
C VAL A 136 1.86 -4.47 -14.28
N ARG A 137 1.43 -3.23 -14.14
CA ARG A 137 1.66 -2.13 -15.10
C ARG A 137 2.92 -1.35 -14.76
#